data_8a54ae0749de4f078c6c7e62080583f8
#
_entry.id   8a54ae0749de4f078c6c7e62080583f8
#
_cell.length_a   1.000
_cell.length_b   1.000
_cell.length_c   1.000
_cell.angle_alpha   90.00
_cell.angle_beta   90.00
_cell.angle_gamma   90.00
#
_symmetry.space_group_name_H-M   'P 1'
#
loop_
_entity.id
_entity.type
_entity.pdbx_description
1 polymer ?
#
loop_
_entity_poly.entity_id
_entity_poly.type
_entity_poly.pdbx_seq_one_letter_code
_entity_poly.pdbx_strand_id
1 'polypeptide(L)'
;ENPTGGSFGWAMSAHTYSMVGIATKVTGMPCSLSMDYAQFMAVSGKRSPTYFNGRVACDENGKFIAGEFDAGLDHGPFAELGDDKLTKILRFMFYPYYMPNVAGLARVAFTNHSWGTAYRGYGAPQAFTCSEALVDMLAEKAGIDPFEFRYNNIARPGDTNLNQYPFLHYPMEEMMDKMKPYYDKAVAKAKAESTDEIKKGVGIAWGGYNVGLGAVDEAHVALELMPGDRPKFRKYDTWQDQGQGGDQGSLICTLEALKPYFPDVTPDDIKLIQDDSKYCPNTGESAGSRSHYANGKASIVAAKNIADAMRKPDGTYRTYDEMIAEGLPTRYDGDWATVDEYDYFYDLDPNNGSGNPTYTYTYALYLAEVDVETATGKTECTGMTCVYWIGKPGNIQAVEGQIFGGMSHSIGFALSENYEDLKKHNNMFGAGVPYIKDIPDNFVAIDVGGHDPRGPFGSSGASEAFQSSDHMAVINAINNAVGVRIYEIPATPAKVKAGIDALAKGEPNPNKPEPYFLGSDLHDALDDIRNNPLDPSKPAELEFNSLGAEGIKWKDEHFK
;
A
#
# COMPACT_ATOMS: atom_id res chain seq x y z
N GLU A 1 20.60 -17.10 -0.27
CA GLU A 1 19.26 -16.60 -0.59
C GLU A 1 18.80 -17.09 -1.95
N ASN A 2 17.51 -17.39 -2.10
CA ASN A 2 16.93 -17.74 -3.40
C ASN A 2 16.23 -16.51 -3.99
N PRO A 3 16.24 -16.31 -5.31
CA PRO A 3 15.44 -15.28 -5.95
C PRO A 3 13.96 -15.40 -5.55
N THR A 4 13.38 -14.32 -5.09
CA THR A 4 11.96 -14.29 -4.69
C THR A 4 11.11 -14.11 -5.95
N GLY A 5 10.19 -15.04 -6.20
CA GLY A 5 9.29 -15.00 -7.37
C GLY A 5 8.08 -14.07 -7.22
N GLY A 6 8.22 -13.00 -6.44
CA GLY A 6 7.17 -12.09 -6.03
C GLY A 6 6.68 -12.40 -4.62
N SER A 7 6.50 -11.36 -3.82
CA SER A 7 5.96 -11.47 -2.46
C SER A 7 4.62 -10.78 -2.34
N PHE A 8 4.54 -9.53 -2.75
CA PHE A 8 3.38 -8.66 -2.56
C PHE A 8 2.90 -8.57 -1.09
N GLY A 9 3.71 -9.05 -0.14
CA GLY A 9 3.47 -9.07 1.30
C GLY A 9 3.31 -10.46 1.91
N TRP A 10 2.78 -11.45 1.19
CA TRP A 10 2.52 -12.78 1.77
C TRP A 10 3.78 -13.50 2.26
N ALA A 11 4.93 -13.27 1.64
CA ALA A 11 6.19 -13.88 2.03
C ALA A 11 6.76 -13.34 3.36
N MET A 12 6.14 -12.33 3.95
CA MET A 12 6.44 -11.88 5.32
C MET A 12 5.95 -12.90 6.36
N SER A 13 5.04 -13.79 5.98
CA SER A 13 4.52 -14.84 6.86
C SER A 13 5.56 -15.93 7.09
N ALA A 14 5.91 -16.15 8.34
CA ALA A 14 7.00 -17.05 8.72
C ALA A 14 6.65 -18.55 8.71
N HIS A 15 5.38 -18.94 8.52
CA HIS A 15 4.94 -20.32 8.74
C HIS A 15 5.61 -21.34 7.82
N THR A 16 5.76 -21.06 6.52
CA THR A 16 6.42 -21.98 5.57
C THR A 16 7.91 -22.11 5.85
N TYR A 17 8.58 -21.02 6.18
CA TYR A 17 10.00 -21.03 6.54
C TYR A 17 10.24 -21.79 7.85
N SER A 18 9.36 -21.60 8.82
CA SER A 18 9.41 -22.32 10.10
C SER A 18 9.25 -23.82 9.92
N MET A 19 8.34 -24.29 9.04
CA MET A 19 8.18 -25.69 8.73
C MET A 19 9.47 -26.32 8.18
N VAL A 20 10.10 -25.65 7.21
CA VAL A 20 11.36 -26.14 6.62
C VAL A 20 12.51 -26.13 7.65
N GLY A 21 12.58 -25.08 8.47
CA GLY A 21 13.58 -24.97 9.53
C GLY A 21 13.42 -26.08 10.59
N ILE A 22 12.19 -26.34 11.04
CA ILE A 22 11.89 -27.41 12.00
C ILE A 22 12.20 -28.79 11.38
N ALA A 23 11.78 -29.04 10.13
CA ALA A 23 12.07 -30.29 9.44
C ALA A 23 13.58 -30.53 9.33
N THR A 24 14.35 -29.53 8.93
CA THR A 24 15.82 -29.61 8.87
C THR A 24 16.43 -29.91 10.24
N LYS A 25 15.96 -29.23 11.28
CA LYS A 25 16.45 -29.44 12.66
C LYS A 25 16.13 -30.85 13.18
N VAL A 26 14.94 -31.36 12.92
CA VAL A 26 14.50 -32.68 13.39
C VAL A 26 15.19 -33.82 12.64
N THR A 27 15.33 -33.69 11.33
CA THR A 27 15.93 -34.75 10.49
C THR A 27 17.46 -34.70 10.45
N GLY A 28 18.07 -33.58 10.77
CA GLY A 28 19.51 -33.34 10.57
C GLY A 28 19.94 -33.31 9.10
N MET A 29 18.99 -33.18 8.17
CA MET A 29 19.23 -33.19 6.72
C MET A 29 18.68 -31.92 6.06
N PRO A 30 19.22 -31.52 4.89
CA PRO A 30 18.60 -30.46 4.09
C PRO A 30 17.16 -30.82 3.73
N CYS A 31 16.22 -29.91 3.97
CA CYS A 31 14.81 -30.06 3.64
C CYS A 31 14.35 -28.96 2.68
N SER A 32 13.40 -29.29 1.83
CA SER A 32 12.74 -28.33 0.95
C SER A 32 11.22 -28.53 0.99
N LEU A 33 10.50 -27.46 0.78
CA LEU A 33 9.04 -27.46 0.65
C LEU A 33 8.69 -26.87 -0.72
N SER A 34 8.04 -27.67 -1.56
CA SER A 34 7.51 -27.23 -2.84
C SER A 34 6.01 -27.50 -2.86
N MET A 35 5.24 -26.47 -3.15
CA MET A 35 3.77 -26.55 -3.22
C MET A 35 3.31 -26.37 -4.66
N ASP A 36 2.32 -27.15 -5.08
CA ASP A 36 1.56 -26.83 -6.28
C ASP A 36 0.63 -25.62 -6.05
N TYR A 37 0.01 -25.13 -7.11
CA TYR A 37 -0.81 -23.92 -6.99
C TYR A 37 -2.03 -24.11 -6.08
N ALA A 38 -2.67 -25.28 -6.10
CA ALA A 38 -3.82 -25.56 -5.25
C ALA A 38 -3.43 -25.60 -3.76
N GLN A 39 -2.31 -26.25 -3.44
CA GLN A 39 -1.73 -26.24 -2.10
C GLN A 39 -1.36 -24.83 -1.66
N PHE A 40 -0.71 -24.07 -2.54
CA PHE A 40 -0.36 -22.70 -2.26
C PHE A 40 -1.60 -21.83 -1.99
N MET A 41 -2.65 -21.95 -2.82
CA MET A 41 -3.92 -21.25 -2.60
C MET A 41 -4.59 -21.62 -1.28
N ALA A 42 -4.45 -22.86 -0.82
CA ALA A 42 -5.03 -23.31 0.45
C ALA A 42 -4.28 -22.77 1.69
N VAL A 43 -2.94 -22.60 1.59
CA VAL A 43 -2.10 -22.28 2.76
C VAL A 43 -1.50 -20.87 2.74
N SER A 44 -1.53 -20.16 1.61
CA SER A 44 -1.04 -18.77 1.58
C SER A 44 -2.07 -17.81 2.13
N GLY A 45 -1.60 -16.79 2.82
CA GLY A 45 -2.46 -15.70 3.29
C GLY A 45 -3.07 -14.89 2.13
N LYS A 46 -4.21 -14.30 2.38
CA LYS A 46 -5.02 -13.53 1.42
C LYS A 46 -5.18 -12.08 1.87
N ARG A 47 -5.65 -11.22 0.96
CA ARG A 47 -6.19 -9.93 1.37
C ARG A 47 -7.43 -10.18 2.22
N SER A 48 -7.43 -9.70 3.46
CA SER A 48 -8.54 -9.93 4.39
C SER A 48 -9.83 -9.31 3.86
N PRO A 49 -10.94 -10.06 3.78
CA PRO A 49 -12.25 -9.48 3.54
C PRO A 49 -12.57 -8.42 4.58
N THR A 50 -13.21 -7.35 4.15
CA THR A 50 -13.53 -6.23 5.03
C THR A 50 -14.93 -5.72 4.74
N TYR A 51 -15.68 -5.43 5.78
CA TYR A 51 -17.05 -4.97 5.76
C TYR A 51 -17.12 -3.58 6.34
N PHE A 52 -17.86 -2.69 5.68
CA PHE A 52 -17.99 -1.31 6.10
C PHE A 52 -19.44 -0.88 6.16
N ASN A 53 -19.80 -0.15 7.21
CA ASN A 53 -20.88 0.82 7.21
C ASN A 53 -20.26 2.22 7.24
N GLY A 54 -20.77 3.15 6.45
CA GLY A 54 -20.25 4.49 6.45
C GLY A 54 -21.30 5.51 6.06
N ARG A 55 -21.14 6.72 6.58
CA ARG A 55 -21.95 7.88 6.23
C ARG A 55 -21.06 9.08 6.04
N VAL A 56 -21.40 9.90 5.07
CA VAL A 56 -20.69 11.17 4.81
C VAL A 56 -21.74 12.26 4.56
N ALA A 57 -21.39 13.47 4.94
CA ALA A 57 -22.22 14.63 4.73
C ALA A 57 -21.40 15.79 4.15
N CYS A 58 -22.03 16.56 3.28
CA CYS A 58 -21.49 17.83 2.77
C CYS A 58 -22.53 18.96 2.96
N ASP A 59 -22.06 20.17 2.87
CA ASP A 59 -22.93 21.36 2.80
C ASP A 59 -23.55 21.53 1.40
N GLU A 60 -24.30 22.59 1.21
CA GLU A 60 -24.95 22.94 -0.05
C GLU A 60 -23.97 23.25 -1.20
N ASN A 61 -22.71 23.53 -0.90
CA ASN A 61 -21.63 23.76 -1.85
C ASN A 61 -20.80 22.51 -2.14
N GLY A 62 -21.18 21.36 -1.55
CA GLY A 62 -20.44 20.12 -1.71
C GLY A 62 -19.16 20.02 -0.87
N LYS A 63 -19.00 20.86 0.16
CA LYS A 63 -17.89 20.76 1.12
C LYS A 63 -18.21 19.74 2.20
N PHE A 64 -17.27 18.85 2.51
CA PHE A 64 -17.42 17.90 3.60
C PHE A 64 -17.72 18.59 4.94
N ILE A 65 -18.66 18.05 5.68
CA ILE A 65 -19.01 18.46 7.03
C ILE A 65 -18.58 17.39 8.03
N ALA A 66 -18.93 16.14 7.73
CA ALA A 66 -18.65 15.02 8.62
C ALA A 66 -18.61 13.69 7.87
N GLY A 67 -17.84 12.76 8.43
CA GLY A 67 -17.82 11.36 8.04
C GLY A 67 -17.84 10.44 9.25
N GLU A 68 -18.49 9.32 9.11
CA GLU A 68 -18.41 8.24 10.10
C GLU A 68 -18.32 6.89 9.41
N PHE A 69 -17.66 5.95 10.07
CA PHE A 69 -17.51 4.59 9.57
C PHE A 69 -17.34 3.57 10.69
N ASP A 70 -17.80 2.36 10.42
CA ASP A 70 -17.56 1.16 11.19
C ASP A 70 -16.99 0.09 10.25
N ALA A 71 -15.80 -0.41 10.53
CA ALA A 71 -15.08 -1.36 9.71
C ALA A 71 -14.84 -2.67 10.45
N GLY A 72 -15.18 -3.78 9.82
CA GLY A 72 -14.90 -5.13 10.32
C GLY A 72 -13.97 -5.87 9.38
N LEU A 73 -12.86 -6.37 9.89
CA LEU A 73 -11.87 -7.14 9.17
C LEU A 73 -11.99 -8.62 9.52
N ASP A 74 -12.28 -9.45 8.53
CA ASP A 74 -12.19 -10.91 8.65
C ASP A 74 -10.75 -11.34 8.41
N HIS A 75 -10.07 -11.74 9.48
CA HIS A 75 -8.64 -12.06 9.41
C HIS A 75 -8.34 -13.56 9.41
N GLY A 76 -9.37 -14.39 9.45
CA GLY A 76 -9.21 -15.83 9.54
C GLY A 76 -8.74 -16.29 10.91
N PRO A 77 -8.05 -17.43 11.03
CA PRO A 77 -7.78 -18.06 12.32
C PRO A 77 -6.53 -17.57 13.05
N PHE A 78 -5.74 -16.69 12.46
CA PHE A 78 -4.45 -16.25 13.02
C PHE A 78 -4.40 -14.74 13.22
N ALA A 79 -3.73 -14.30 14.29
CA ALA A 79 -3.60 -12.88 14.63
C ALA A 79 -2.62 -12.11 13.73
N GLU A 80 -1.84 -12.79 12.91
CA GLU A 80 -0.73 -12.23 12.15
C GLU A 80 -1.08 -10.91 11.44
N LEU A 81 -0.44 -9.82 11.84
CA LEU A 81 -0.57 -8.47 11.25
C LEU A 81 -2.03 -7.93 11.21
N GLY A 82 -2.97 -8.51 11.96
CA GLY A 82 -4.37 -8.08 11.95
C GLY A 82 -4.54 -6.68 12.51
N ASP A 83 -3.95 -6.42 13.67
CA ASP A 83 -4.08 -5.16 14.40
C ASP A 83 -3.43 -3.99 13.66
N ASP A 84 -2.22 -4.19 13.11
CA ASP A 84 -1.57 -3.15 12.30
C ASP A 84 -2.39 -2.81 11.05
N LYS A 85 -3.09 -3.79 10.48
CA LYS A 85 -4.00 -3.56 9.34
C LYS A 85 -5.17 -2.64 9.71
N LEU A 86 -5.70 -2.75 10.93
CA LEU A 86 -6.73 -1.83 11.43
C LEU A 86 -6.20 -0.40 11.52
N THR A 87 -4.99 -0.22 12.02
CA THR A 87 -4.37 1.12 12.08
C THR A 87 -4.18 1.73 10.68
N LYS A 88 -3.89 0.91 9.67
CA LYS A 88 -3.83 1.39 8.28
C LYS A 88 -5.21 1.79 7.75
N ILE A 89 -6.27 1.03 8.06
CA ILE A 89 -7.64 1.41 7.70
C ILE A 89 -7.99 2.77 8.33
N LEU A 90 -7.75 2.95 9.63
CA LEU A 90 -7.98 4.20 10.35
C LEU A 90 -7.14 5.37 9.81
N ARG A 91 -6.02 5.11 9.16
CA ARG A 91 -5.13 6.13 8.59
C ARG A 91 -5.56 6.59 7.21
N PHE A 92 -6.10 5.67 6.39
CA PHE A 92 -6.39 5.95 4.98
C PHE A 92 -7.86 6.24 4.68
N MET A 93 -8.74 6.12 5.66
CA MET A 93 -10.13 6.50 5.48
C MET A 93 -10.21 7.99 5.15
N PHE A 94 -10.92 8.34 4.07
CA PHE A 94 -11.04 9.71 3.54
C PHE A 94 -9.71 10.41 3.15
N TYR A 95 -8.60 9.66 3.01
CA TYR A 95 -7.35 10.22 2.50
C TYR A 95 -7.45 10.47 0.98
N PRO A 96 -6.97 11.60 0.41
CA PRO A 96 -6.31 12.74 1.05
C PRO A 96 -7.25 13.94 1.24
N TYR A 97 -8.50 13.71 1.59
CA TYR A 97 -9.46 14.79 1.80
C TYR A 97 -9.30 15.44 3.17
N TYR A 98 -9.72 16.70 3.25
CA TYR A 98 -9.95 17.33 4.54
C TYR A 98 -11.37 17.03 5.02
N MET A 99 -11.49 16.31 6.11
CA MET A 99 -12.74 15.94 6.74
C MET A 99 -12.82 16.57 8.14
N PRO A 100 -13.61 17.64 8.33
CA PRO A 100 -13.60 18.41 9.59
C PRO A 100 -13.98 17.61 10.83
N ASN A 101 -14.91 16.68 10.67
CA ASN A 101 -15.43 15.86 11.76
C ASN A 101 -15.47 14.41 11.32
N VAL A 102 -14.80 13.54 12.07
CA VAL A 102 -14.80 12.10 11.79
C VAL A 102 -15.02 11.32 13.06
N ALA A 103 -15.87 10.30 12.96
CA ALA A 103 -16.00 9.26 13.95
C ALA A 103 -15.82 7.90 13.25
N GLY A 104 -14.97 7.03 13.78
CA GLY A 104 -14.73 5.74 13.15
C GLY A 104 -14.19 4.71 14.11
N LEU A 105 -14.53 3.46 13.83
CA LEU A 105 -14.04 2.30 14.55
C LEU A 105 -13.65 1.22 13.56
N ALA A 106 -12.58 0.50 13.86
CA ALA A 106 -12.17 -0.68 13.11
C ALA A 106 -11.96 -1.86 14.06
N ARG A 107 -12.47 -3.01 13.69
CA ARG A 107 -12.42 -4.25 14.47
C ARG A 107 -11.88 -5.39 13.64
N VAL A 108 -11.15 -6.31 14.26
CA VAL A 108 -10.71 -7.55 13.63
C VAL A 108 -11.50 -8.71 14.21
N ALA A 109 -11.93 -9.62 13.35
CA ALA A 109 -12.59 -10.86 13.74
C ALA A 109 -11.75 -12.08 13.36
N PHE A 110 -11.65 -13.02 14.27
CA PHE A 110 -11.09 -14.35 13.99
C PHE A 110 -12.20 -15.25 13.48
N THR A 111 -11.94 -15.94 12.38
CA THR A 111 -12.91 -16.80 11.72
C THR A 111 -12.26 -18.09 11.24
N ASN A 112 -13.08 -19.00 10.69
CA ASN A 112 -12.61 -20.22 10.03
C ASN A 112 -12.33 -20.03 8.52
N HIS A 113 -12.33 -18.79 8.04
CA HIS A 113 -12.00 -18.49 6.65
C HIS A 113 -10.48 -18.56 6.42
N SER A 114 -10.06 -18.48 5.17
CA SER A 114 -8.65 -18.35 4.83
C SER A 114 -8.04 -17.14 5.54
N TRP A 115 -6.88 -17.36 6.15
CA TRP A 115 -6.25 -16.31 6.95
C TRP A 115 -5.77 -15.12 6.12
N GLY A 116 -5.89 -13.97 6.73
CA GLY A 116 -5.40 -12.73 6.19
C GLY A 116 -3.90 -12.54 6.46
N THR A 117 -3.19 -11.96 5.50
CA THR A 117 -1.80 -11.54 5.68
C THR A 117 -1.56 -10.19 5.04
N ALA A 118 -0.31 -9.75 5.04
CA ALA A 118 0.06 -8.57 4.25
C ALA A 118 -0.18 -8.85 2.76
N TYR A 119 -0.75 -7.87 2.09
CA TYR A 119 -0.85 -7.83 0.63
C TYR A 119 -0.72 -6.38 0.18
N ARG A 120 -0.05 -6.13 -0.94
CA ARG A 120 0.31 -4.82 -1.50
C ARG A 120 -0.76 -3.75 -1.24
N GLY A 121 -0.36 -2.60 -0.67
CA GLY A 121 -1.29 -1.57 -0.23
C GLY A 121 -1.95 -1.84 1.13
N TYR A 122 -1.41 -2.74 1.92
CA TYR A 122 -1.81 -3.23 3.24
C TYR A 122 -2.76 -2.33 4.02
N GLY A 123 -4.07 -2.68 4.04
CA GLY A 123 -5.16 -1.91 4.68
C GLY A 123 -5.70 -0.74 3.86
N ALA A 124 -4.92 -0.13 2.97
CA ALA A 124 -5.36 1.01 2.18
C ALA A 124 -6.45 0.67 1.15
N PRO A 125 -6.38 -0.39 0.33
CA PRO A 125 -7.47 -0.75 -0.58
C PRO A 125 -8.80 -0.97 0.14
N GLN A 126 -8.77 -1.53 1.35
CA GLN A 126 -9.97 -1.70 2.16
C GLN A 126 -10.58 -0.35 2.55
N ALA A 127 -9.76 0.57 3.09
CA ALA A 127 -10.20 1.91 3.45
C ALA A 127 -10.76 2.68 2.24
N PHE A 128 -10.04 2.65 1.12
CA PHE A 128 -10.45 3.35 -0.10
C PHE A 128 -11.69 2.73 -0.75
N THR A 129 -11.92 1.42 -0.60
CA THR A 129 -13.16 0.80 -1.06
C THR A 129 -14.38 1.47 -0.42
N CYS A 130 -14.32 1.73 0.88
CA CYS A 130 -15.39 2.45 1.56
C CYS A 130 -15.40 3.94 1.24
N SER A 131 -14.28 4.64 1.47
CA SER A 131 -14.24 6.10 1.37
C SER A 131 -14.52 6.59 -0.05
N GLU A 132 -13.91 6.00 -1.08
CA GLU A 132 -14.13 6.43 -2.46
C GLU A 132 -15.53 6.07 -3.01
N ALA A 133 -16.13 4.98 -2.50
CA ALA A 133 -17.54 4.70 -2.77
C ALA A 133 -18.45 5.77 -2.15
N LEU A 134 -18.23 6.12 -0.88
CA LEU A 134 -19.02 7.14 -0.17
C LEU A 134 -18.86 8.54 -0.80
N VAL A 135 -17.63 8.90 -1.18
CA VAL A 135 -17.34 10.18 -1.86
C VAL A 135 -18.09 10.27 -3.19
N ASP A 136 -18.04 9.20 -3.99
CA ASP A 136 -18.72 9.15 -5.29
C ASP A 136 -20.25 9.19 -5.14
N MET A 137 -20.79 8.44 -4.18
CA MET A 137 -22.23 8.46 -3.86
C MET A 137 -22.70 9.84 -3.37
N LEU A 138 -21.87 10.54 -2.60
CA LEU A 138 -22.20 11.87 -2.11
C LEU A 138 -22.14 12.92 -3.24
N ALA A 139 -21.16 12.83 -4.13
CA ALA A 139 -21.07 13.68 -5.32
C ALA A 139 -22.33 13.52 -6.20
N GLU A 140 -22.74 12.28 -6.46
CA GLU A 140 -23.96 11.96 -7.21
C GLU A 140 -25.21 12.55 -6.52
N LYS A 141 -25.35 12.35 -5.22
CA LYS A 141 -26.48 12.87 -4.43
C LYS A 141 -26.51 14.39 -4.38
N ALA A 142 -25.36 15.05 -4.34
CA ALA A 142 -25.23 16.51 -4.39
C ALA A 142 -25.44 17.07 -5.81
N GLY A 143 -25.45 16.23 -6.84
CA GLY A 143 -25.55 16.65 -8.23
C GLY A 143 -24.32 17.38 -8.74
N ILE A 144 -23.15 17.09 -8.14
CA ILE A 144 -21.86 17.68 -8.48
C ILE A 144 -21.04 16.64 -9.25
N ASP A 145 -20.34 17.09 -10.29
CA ASP A 145 -19.41 16.21 -11.04
C ASP A 145 -18.41 15.54 -10.09
N PRO A 146 -18.16 14.22 -10.20
CA PRO A 146 -17.26 13.50 -9.30
C PRO A 146 -15.83 14.04 -9.24
N PHE A 147 -15.31 14.59 -10.33
CA PHE A 147 -14.00 15.25 -10.35
C PHE A 147 -14.04 16.55 -9.55
N GLU A 148 -15.02 17.42 -9.84
CA GLU A 148 -15.17 18.71 -9.18
C GLU A 148 -15.45 18.57 -7.68
N PHE A 149 -16.25 17.56 -7.29
CA PHE A 149 -16.51 17.25 -5.90
C PHE A 149 -15.21 16.90 -5.15
N ARG A 150 -14.37 16.05 -5.75
CA ARG A 150 -13.06 15.68 -5.19
C ARG A 150 -12.12 16.87 -5.12
N TYR A 151 -12.02 17.65 -6.22
CA TYR A 151 -11.19 18.86 -6.27
C TYR A 151 -11.53 19.86 -5.17
N ASN A 152 -12.83 20.02 -4.90
CA ASN A 152 -13.29 20.92 -3.84
C ASN A 152 -12.89 20.45 -2.44
N ASN A 153 -12.70 19.16 -2.21
CA ASN A 153 -12.53 18.56 -0.89
C ASN A 153 -11.12 18.04 -0.58
N ILE A 154 -10.19 18.04 -1.54
CA ILE A 154 -8.79 17.70 -1.25
C ILE A 154 -8.22 18.62 -0.17
N ALA A 155 -7.33 18.05 0.65
CA ALA A 155 -6.61 18.82 1.66
C ALA A 155 -5.68 19.86 1.02
N ARG A 156 -5.59 21.02 1.65
CA ARG A 156 -4.75 22.16 1.24
C ARG A 156 -3.80 22.57 2.37
N PRO A 157 -2.75 23.36 2.10
CA PRO A 157 -1.84 23.83 3.14
C PRO A 157 -2.60 24.42 4.34
N GLY A 158 -2.36 23.86 5.52
CA GLY A 158 -3.05 24.20 6.76
C GLY A 158 -4.10 23.19 7.21
N ASP A 159 -4.56 22.31 6.32
CA ASP A 159 -5.46 21.22 6.67
C ASP A 159 -4.69 20.04 7.29
N THR A 160 -5.40 19.24 8.09
CA THR A 160 -4.88 18.01 8.69
C THR A 160 -5.48 16.78 8.04
N ASN A 161 -4.77 15.67 8.14
CA ASN A 161 -5.32 14.36 7.83
C ASN A 161 -6.30 13.89 8.93
N LEU A 162 -6.91 12.73 8.72
CA LEU A 162 -7.82 12.10 9.67
C LEU A 162 -7.21 11.93 11.08
N ASN A 163 -5.91 11.70 11.16
CA ASN A 163 -5.18 11.50 12.41
C ASN A 163 -4.78 12.84 13.08
N GLN A 164 -5.39 13.94 12.69
CA GLN A 164 -5.20 15.29 13.25
C GLN A 164 -3.76 15.83 13.07
N TYR A 165 -3.04 15.32 12.08
CA TYR A 165 -1.69 15.74 11.76
C TYR A 165 -1.65 16.44 10.39
N PRO A 166 -0.86 17.50 10.20
CA PRO A 166 -0.70 18.14 8.90
C PRO A 166 -0.16 17.15 7.86
N PHE A 167 -0.63 17.26 6.63
CA PHE A 167 0.02 16.57 5.53
C PHE A 167 1.44 17.13 5.36
N LEU A 168 2.39 16.26 5.07
CA LEU A 168 3.80 16.64 4.92
C LEU A 168 4.05 17.35 3.57
N HIS A 169 3.24 17.01 2.59
CA HIS A 169 3.25 17.55 1.24
C HIS A 169 1.81 17.75 0.77
N TYR A 170 1.59 18.74 -0.08
CA TYR A 170 0.26 19.05 -0.62
C TYR A 170 0.27 19.06 -2.17
N PRO A 171 0.59 17.94 -2.83
CA PRO A 171 0.61 17.87 -4.28
C PRO A 171 -0.77 17.72 -4.91
N MET A 172 -1.84 17.59 -4.10
CA MET A 172 -3.15 17.12 -4.55
C MET A 172 -3.78 18.04 -5.59
N GLU A 173 -3.65 19.35 -5.44
CA GLU A 173 -4.22 20.31 -6.39
C GLU A 173 -3.53 20.20 -7.76
N GLU A 174 -2.20 20.14 -7.80
CA GLU A 174 -1.45 19.93 -9.02
C GLU A 174 -1.74 18.58 -9.66
N MET A 175 -1.94 17.53 -8.85
CA MET A 175 -2.33 16.20 -9.35
C MET A 175 -3.70 16.23 -10.03
N MET A 176 -4.68 16.92 -9.44
CA MET A 176 -5.99 17.13 -10.04
C MET A 176 -5.90 17.91 -11.34
N ASP A 177 -5.12 18.99 -11.36
CA ASP A 177 -4.93 19.82 -12.57
C ASP A 177 -4.31 19.00 -13.72
N LYS A 178 -3.32 18.15 -13.42
CA LYS A 178 -2.73 17.24 -14.43
C LYS A 178 -3.69 16.14 -14.88
N MET A 179 -4.60 15.67 -14.02
CA MET A 179 -5.62 14.69 -14.37
C MET A 179 -6.75 15.28 -15.23
N LYS A 180 -7.10 16.56 -15.02
CA LYS A 180 -8.28 17.19 -15.64
C LYS A 180 -8.39 16.98 -17.16
N PRO A 181 -7.32 17.19 -17.98
CA PRO A 181 -7.41 16.98 -19.42
C PRO A 181 -7.75 15.54 -19.83
N TYR A 182 -7.26 14.55 -19.05
CA TYR A 182 -7.54 13.14 -19.29
C TYR A 182 -8.98 12.80 -18.91
N TYR A 183 -9.44 13.32 -17.78
CA TYR A 183 -10.82 13.16 -17.33
C TYR A 183 -11.81 13.74 -18.34
N ASP A 184 -11.61 15.00 -18.76
CA ASP A 184 -12.51 15.65 -19.73
C ASP A 184 -12.56 14.91 -21.06
N LYS A 185 -11.41 14.44 -21.55
CA LYS A 185 -11.32 13.63 -22.77
C LYS A 185 -12.06 12.32 -22.63
N ALA A 186 -11.89 11.61 -21.50
CA ALA A 186 -12.56 10.33 -21.26
C ALA A 186 -14.07 10.50 -21.16
N VAL A 187 -14.54 11.53 -20.43
CA VAL A 187 -15.97 11.84 -20.32
C VAL A 187 -16.59 12.20 -21.69
N ALA A 188 -15.90 13.03 -22.47
CA ALA A 188 -16.37 13.37 -23.82
C ALA A 188 -16.45 12.14 -24.73
N LYS A 189 -15.45 11.26 -24.70
CA LYS A 189 -15.42 9.99 -25.43
C LYS A 189 -16.56 9.07 -24.98
N ALA A 190 -16.72 8.85 -23.68
CA ALA A 190 -17.78 8.00 -23.14
C ALA A 190 -19.17 8.48 -23.58
N LYS A 191 -19.41 9.79 -23.53
CA LYS A 191 -20.66 10.39 -24.00
C LYS A 191 -20.90 10.22 -25.50
N ALA A 192 -19.85 10.33 -26.31
CA ALA A 192 -19.95 10.26 -27.77
C ALA A 192 -20.11 8.83 -28.30
N GLU A 193 -19.52 7.85 -27.62
CA GLU A 193 -19.38 6.48 -28.11
C GLU A 193 -20.30 5.47 -27.41
N SER A 194 -21.02 5.84 -26.34
CA SER A 194 -22.01 4.96 -25.70
C SER A 194 -23.16 4.62 -26.63
N THR A 195 -23.52 3.35 -26.67
CA THR A 195 -24.72 2.84 -27.38
C THR A 195 -25.68 2.20 -26.37
N ASP A 196 -26.79 1.65 -26.87
CA ASP A 196 -27.70 0.90 -25.99
C ASP A 196 -27.13 -0.45 -25.56
N GLU A 197 -26.30 -1.06 -26.41
CA GLU A 197 -25.65 -2.35 -26.14
C GLU A 197 -24.40 -2.20 -25.27
N ILE A 198 -23.59 -1.16 -25.51
CA ILE A 198 -22.34 -0.90 -24.79
C ILE A 198 -22.39 0.48 -24.16
N LYS A 199 -22.43 0.54 -22.87
CA LYS A 199 -22.33 1.79 -22.10
C LYS A 199 -20.88 2.01 -21.67
N LYS A 200 -20.36 3.19 -22.00
CA LYS A 200 -19.02 3.60 -21.60
C LYS A 200 -19.09 4.45 -20.34
N GLY A 201 -18.17 4.18 -19.41
CA GLY A 201 -18.13 4.91 -18.14
C GLY A 201 -16.73 5.39 -17.79
N VAL A 202 -16.70 6.42 -16.98
CA VAL A 202 -15.47 7.05 -16.46
C VAL A 202 -15.57 7.13 -14.95
N GLY A 203 -14.54 6.67 -14.26
CA GLY A 203 -14.49 6.72 -12.81
C GLY A 203 -13.17 7.29 -12.33
N ILE A 204 -13.21 7.99 -11.21
CA ILE A 204 -12.05 8.60 -10.57
C ILE A 204 -11.99 8.18 -9.11
N ALA A 205 -10.78 8.00 -8.58
CA ALA A 205 -10.55 7.67 -7.18
C ALA A 205 -9.19 8.19 -6.70
N TRP A 206 -9.15 8.73 -5.49
CA TRP A 206 -7.93 9.08 -4.79
C TRP A 206 -7.35 7.87 -4.06
N GLY A 207 -6.04 7.78 -4.06
CA GLY A 207 -5.29 6.79 -3.33
C GLY A 207 -3.97 7.34 -2.80
N GLY A 208 -3.25 6.48 -2.16
CA GLY A 208 -1.94 6.81 -1.61
C GLY A 208 -1.51 5.78 -0.58
N TYR A 209 -0.32 5.98 -0.04
CA TYR A 209 0.19 5.12 1.01
C TYR A 209 1.20 5.87 1.88
N ASN A 210 1.39 5.41 3.11
CA ASN A 210 2.50 5.86 3.94
C ASN A 210 3.80 5.15 3.55
N VAL A 211 4.91 5.78 3.85
CA VAL A 211 6.25 5.17 3.74
C VAL A 211 6.73 4.83 5.15
N GLY A 212 7.11 3.58 5.36
CA GLY A 212 7.54 3.08 6.67
C GLY A 212 6.60 2.04 7.28
N LEU A 213 7.10 1.34 8.28
CA LEU A 213 6.40 0.23 8.94
C LEU A 213 5.52 0.70 10.11
N GLY A 214 5.88 1.77 10.76
CA GLY A 214 5.22 2.27 11.95
C GLY A 214 6.10 3.29 12.68
N ALA A 215 5.95 3.41 14.00
CA ALA A 215 6.58 4.44 14.81
C ALA A 215 8.10 4.41 14.79
N VAL A 216 8.72 3.25 14.81
CA VAL A 216 10.17 3.11 14.74
C VAL A 216 10.56 2.36 13.49
N ASP A 217 11.44 2.94 12.71
CA ASP A 217 12.01 2.34 11.52
C ASP A 217 13.51 2.60 11.45
N GLU A 218 14.28 1.62 11.01
CA GLU A 218 15.73 1.68 10.94
C GLU A 218 16.27 0.91 9.74
N ALA A 219 17.48 1.25 9.31
CA ALA A 219 18.20 0.52 8.27
C ALA A 219 19.70 0.58 8.51
N HIS A 220 20.37 -0.55 8.26
CA HIS A 220 21.79 -0.70 8.38
C HIS A 220 22.37 -1.18 7.06
N VAL A 221 23.43 -0.53 6.58
CA VAL A 221 24.18 -0.92 5.39
C VAL A 221 25.68 -0.80 5.68
N ALA A 222 26.52 -1.41 4.84
CA ALA A 222 27.95 -1.19 4.92
C ALA A 222 28.55 -0.96 3.55
N LEU A 223 29.59 -0.12 3.47
CA LEU A 223 30.43 0.08 2.31
C LEU A 223 31.86 -0.36 2.61
N GLU A 224 32.47 -1.08 1.70
CA GLU A 224 33.87 -1.53 1.79
C GLU A 224 34.66 -1.05 0.57
N LEU A 225 35.74 -0.32 0.80
CA LEU A 225 36.70 0.02 -0.24
C LEU A 225 37.44 -1.23 -0.72
N MET A 226 37.53 -1.39 -2.02
CA MET A 226 38.16 -2.54 -2.67
C MET A 226 39.51 -2.19 -3.31
N PRO A 227 40.42 -3.17 -3.48
CA PRO A 227 41.63 -2.95 -4.26
C PRO A 227 41.33 -2.49 -5.68
N GLY A 228 42.09 -1.54 -6.18
CA GLY A 228 41.97 -1.03 -7.55
C GLY A 228 42.78 0.23 -7.77
N ASP A 229 42.91 0.61 -9.02
CA ASP A 229 43.58 1.83 -9.50
C ASP A 229 42.71 3.10 -9.30
N ARG A 230 41.44 2.90 -9.01
CA ARG A 230 40.47 3.94 -8.63
C ARG A 230 39.53 3.39 -7.55
N PRO A 231 38.81 4.26 -6.82
CA PRO A 231 37.88 3.81 -5.80
C PRO A 231 36.82 2.86 -6.37
N LYS A 232 36.77 1.64 -5.82
CA LYS A 232 35.76 0.63 -6.06
C LYS A 232 35.19 0.18 -4.73
N PHE A 233 33.89 -0.12 -4.70
CA PHE A 233 33.17 -0.39 -3.47
C PHE A 233 32.42 -1.71 -3.53
N ARG A 234 32.32 -2.40 -2.40
CA ARG A 234 31.27 -3.37 -2.14
C ARG A 234 30.25 -2.72 -1.23
N LYS A 235 28.97 -2.92 -1.56
CA LYS A 235 27.88 -2.61 -0.68
C LYS A 235 27.31 -3.87 -0.08
N TYR A 236 27.08 -3.85 1.21
CA TYR A 236 26.44 -4.92 1.98
C TYR A 236 25.12 -4.42 2.52
N ASP A 237 24.03 -5.05 2.15
CA ASP A 237 22.69 -4.81 2.69
C ASP A 237 21.82 -6.06 2.56
N THR A 238 20.57 -6.00 3.05
CA THR A 238 19.57 -7.06 2.93
C THR A 238 18.29 -6.55 2.27
N TRP A 239 18.39 -5.57 1.38
CA TRP A 239 17.23 -5.12 0.60
C TRP A 239 16.81 -6.19 -0.40
N GLN A 240 15.73 -6.91 -0.10
CA GLN A 240 15.25 -8.01 -0.93
C GLN A 240 14.63 -7.49 -2.23
N ASP A 241 15.13 -7.97 -3.36
CA ASP A 241 14.45 -7.81 -4.64
C ASP A 241 13.36 -8.89 -4.78
N GLN A 242 12.12 -8.43 -4.83
CA GLN A 242 10.93 -9.26 -4.99
C GLN A 242 10.31 -9.10 -6.39
N GLY A 243 11.09 -8.59 -7.33
CA GLY A 243 10.67 -8.20 -8.67
C GLY A 243 10.42 -6.70 -8.85
N GLN A 244 10.50 -5.90 -7.76
CA GLN A 244 10.31 -4.45 -7.80
C GLN A 244 11.55 -3.66 -8.25
N GLY A 245 12.70 -4.31 -8.45
CA GLY A 245 13.96 -3.67 -8.80
C GLY A 245 14.79 -3.22 -7.58
N GLY A 246 14.71 -3.96 -6.46
CA GLY A 246 15.43 -3.65 -5.22
C GLY A 246 16.94 -3.61 -5.40
N ASP A 247 17.51 -4.54 -6.16
CA ASP A 247 18.96 -4.58 -6.45
C ASP A 247 19.42 -3.32 -7.17
N GLN A 248 18.67 -2.90 -8.21
CA GLN A 248 18.96 -1.65 -8.90
C GLN A 248 18.73 -0.43 -8.00
N GLY A 249 17.71 -0.47 -7.14
CA GLY A 249 17.45 0.58 -6.16
C GLY A 249 18.63 0.74 -5.18
N SER A 250 19.15 -0.37 -4.66
CA SER A 250 20.33 -0.38 -3.79
C SER A 250 21.57 0.18 -4.48
N LEU A 251 21.81 -0.23 -5.73
CA LEU A 251 22.91 0.27 -6.54
C LEU A 251 22.80 1.79 -6.77
N ILE A 252 21.62 2.26 -7.17
CA ILE A 252 21.37 3.69 -7.43
C ILE A 252 21.55 4.53 -6.16
N CYS A 253 20.98 4.08 -5.03
CA CYS A 253 21.16 4.77 -3.74
C CYS A 253 22.64 4.88 -3.35
N THR A 254 23.40 3.82 -3.56
CA THR A 254 24.85 3.79 -3.28
C THR A 254 25.61 4.74 -4.19
N LEU A 255 25.31 4.71 -5.48
CA LEU A 255 25.94 5.57 -6.47
C LEU A 255 25.71 7.07 -6.15
N GLU A 256 24.46 7.45 -5.90
CA GLU A 256 24.10 8.82 -5.57
C GLU A 256 24.72 9.28 -4.23
N ALA A 257 24.83 8.36 -3.25
CA ALA A 257 25.48 8.66 -1.97
C ALA A 257 27.01 8.88 -2.10
N LEU A 258 27.67 8.16 -3.02
CA LEU A 258 29.10 8.27 -3.24
C LEU A 258 29.52 9.46 -4.11
N LYS A 259 28.69 9.87 -5.07
CA LYS A 259 29.00 10.96 -6.02
C LYS A 259 29.49 12.27 -5.41
N PRO A 260 28.98 12.76 -4.27
CA PRO A 260 29.48 13.98 -3.63
C PRO A 260 30.97 13.90 -3.23
N TYR A 261 31.49 12.71 -3.03
CA TYR A 261 32.86 12.43 -2.60
C TYR A 261 33.72 11.90 -3.74
N PHE A 262 33.14 11.10 -4.60
CA PHE A 262 33.80 10.41 -5.71
C PHE A 262 32.99 10.65 -7.01
N PRO A 263 33.10 11.82 -7.63
CA PRO A 263 32.25 12.20 -8.75
C PRO A 263 32.36 11.30 -9.98
N ASP A 264 33.51 10.64 -10.15
CA ASP A 264 33.80 9.75 -11.29
C ASP A 264 33.35 8.29 -11.04
N VAL A 265 32.73 7.97 -9.88
CA VAL A 265 32.22 6.63 -9.60
C VAL A 265 31.07 6.28 -10.55
N THR A 266 31.10 5.06 -11.05
CA THR A 266 30.11 4.50 -11.98
C THR A 266 29.45 3.26 -11.36
N PRO A 267 28.34 2.77 -11.91
CA PRO A 267 27.73 1.52 -11.45
C PRO A 267 28.68 0.32 -11.47
N ASP A 268 29.62 0.27 -12.42
CA ASP A 268 30.64 -0.81 -12.55
C ASP A 268 31.66 -0.80 -11.41
N ASP A 269 31.76 0.29 -10.66
CA ASP A 269 32.65 0.40 -9.50
C ASP A 269 31.99 -0.08 -8.19
N ILE A 270 30.73 -0.48 -8.25
CA ILE A 270 29.94 -0.89 -7.08
C ILE A 270 29.48 -2.34 -7.25
N LYS A 271 29.87 -3.19 -6.32
CA LYS A 271 29.40 -4.58 -6.26
C LYS A 271 28.47 -4.76 -5.07
N LEU A 272 27.25 -5.19 -5.35
CA LEU A 272 26.28 -5.53 -4.29
C LEU A 272 26.57 -6.92 -3.71
N ILE A 273 26.44 -7.04 -2.39
CA ILE A 273 26.44 -8.28 -1.61
C ILE A 273 25.20 -8.23 -0.73
N GLN A 274 24.21 -9.08 -1.02
CA GLN A 274 22.88 -9.00 -0.40
C GLN A 274 22.37 -10.33 0.17
N ASP A 275 23.08 -11.41 -0.09
CA ASP A 275 22.63 -12.78 0.08
C ASP A 275 23.33 -13.56 1.20
N ASP A 276 24.12 -12.89 2.04
CA ASP A 276 24.87 -13.54 3.12
C ASP A 276 24.65 -12.82 4.46
N SER A 277 23.79 -13.38 5.29
CA SER A 277 23.48 -12.86 6.64
C SER A 277 24.69 -12.80 7.60
N LYS A 278 25.82 -13.43 7.25
CA LYS A 278 27.06 -13.32 8.01
C LYS A 278 27.75 -11.96 7.80
N TYR A 279 27.61 -11.40 6.62
CA TYR A 279 28.34 -10.20 6.21
C TYR A 279 27.41 -8.99 6.02
N CYS A 280 26.15 -9.23 5.65
CA CYS A 280 25.18 -8.17 5.39
C CYS A 280 24.50 -7.73 6.69
N PRO A 281 24.53 -6.43 7.02
CA PRO A 281 23.77 -5.90 8.12
C PRO A 281 22.26 -5.94 7.81
N ASN A 282 21.44 -5.93 8.83
CA ASN A 282 19.98 -5.95 8.67
C ASN A 282 19.48 -4.59 8.20
N THR A 283 19.06 -4.50 6.94
CA THR A 283 18.47 -3.26 6.37
C THR A 283 16.96 -3.16 6.66
N GLY A 284 16.40 -4.17 7.30
CA GLY A 284 14.96 -4.30 7.51
C GLY A 284 14.26 -4.95 6.32
N GLU A 285 12.98 -5.19 6.48
CA GLU A 285 12.16 -5.87 5.49
C GLU A 285 11.78 -4.98 4.30
N SER A 286 11.58 -5.58 3.13
CA SER A 286 11.08 -4.91 1.93
C SER A 286 9.55 -4.83 1.96
N ALA A 287 9.01 -3.97 2.82
CA ALA A 287 7.58 -3.75 3.05
C ALA A 287 7.30 -2.26 3.30
N GLY A 288 6.03 -1.86 3.38
CA GLY A 288 5.63 -0.49 3.73
C GLY A 288 6.22 0.59 2.80
N SER A 289 6.58 0.25 1.58
CA SER A 289 7.24 1.14 0.60
C SER A 289 8.53 1.80 1.10
N ARG A 290 9.14 1.27 2.17
CA ARG A 290 10.23 1.89 2.94
C ARG A 290 11.63 1.72 2.34
N SER A 291 11.86 0.63 1.58
CA SER A 291 13.24 0.17 1.30
C SER A 291 14.10 1.22 0.59
N HIS A 292 13.54 1.90 -0.42
CA HIS A 292 14.26 2.97 -1.11
C HIS A 292 14.63 4.13 -0.18
N TYR A 293 13.70 4.51 0.69
CA TYR A 293 13.90 5.59 1.65
C TYR A 293 14.95 5.22 2.70
N ALA A 294 14.73 4.14 3.43
CA ALA A 294 15.57 3.71 4.54
C ALA A 294 16.99 3.30 4.08
N ASN A 295 17.09 2.51 3.00
CA ASN A 295 18.38 2.12 2.42
C ASN A 295 19.14 3.34 1.87
N GLY A 296 18.43 4.28 1.22
CA GLY A 296 19.04 5.51 0.72
C GLY A 296 19.64 6.37 1.85
N LYS A 297 18.89 6.54 2.95
CA LYS A 297 19.36 7.25 4.14
C LYS A 297 20.59 6.59 4.76
N ALA A 298 20.55 5.28 5.00
CA ALA A 298 21.68 4.54 5.53
C ALA A 298 22.90 4.57 4.58
N SER A 299 22.68 4.52 3.26
CA SER A 299 23.73 4.65 2.24
C SER A 299 24.44 6.00 2.28
N ILE A 300 23.71 7.09 2.51
CA ILE A 300 24.30 8.43 2.68
C ILE A 300 25.24 8.45 3.88
N VAL A 301 24.84 7.85 5.02
CA VAL A 301 25.68 7.77 6.21
C VAL A 301 26.93 6.92 5.94
N ALA A 302 26.79 5.74 5.33
CA ALA A 302 27.92 4.87 5.01
C ALA A 302 28.91 5.54 4.05
N ALA A 303 28.41 6.22 3.01
CA ALA A 303 29.23 6.96 2.05
C ALA A 303 30.01 8.10 2.70
N LYS A 304 29.38 8.81 3.63
CA LYS A 304 30.04 9.84 4.42
C LYS A 304 31.13 9.24 5.30
N ASN A 305 30.86 8.18 6.03
CA ASN A 305 31.79 7.55 6.96
C ASN A 305 33.02 7.03 6.25
N ILE A 306 32.87 6.33 5.12
CA ILE A 306 34.02 5.84 4.35
C ILE A 306 34.79 6.98 3.70
N ALA A 307 34.13 8.00 3.17
CA ALA A 307 34.79 9.16 2.57
C ALA A 307 35.61 9.96 3.61
N ASP A 308 35.06 10.16 4.81
CA ASP A 308 35.75 10.85 5.89
C ASP A 308 37.00 10.08 6.35
N ALA A 309 36.92 8.75 6.44
CA ALA A 309 38.08 7.91 6.77
C ALA A 309 39.15 7.89 5.68
N MET A 310 38.75 7.93 4.43
CA MET A 310 39.67 8.04 3.28
C MET A 310 40.29 9.42 3.13
N ARG A 311 39.71 10.48 3.68
CA ARG A 311 40.15 11.86 3.49
C ARG A 311 41.48 12.10 4.19
N LYS A 312 42.47 12.64 3.44
CA LYS A 312 43.75 13.11 3.96
C LYS A 312 43.68 14.56 4.42
N PRO A 313 44.66 15.05 5.23
CA PRO A 313 44.72 16.44 5.64
C PRO A 313 44.81 17.45 4.49
N ASP A 314 45.35 17.05 3.34
CA ASP A 314 45.43 17.88 2.13
C ASP A 314 44.12 17.91 1.31
N GLY A 315 43.10 17.17 1.75
CA GLY A 315 41.80 17.08 1.07
C GLY A 315 41.70 15.98 0.01
N THR A 316 42.78 15.29 -0.32
CA THR A 316 42.77 14.12 -1.22
C THR A 316 42.26 12.87 -0.49
N TYR A 317 41.99 11.81 -1.23
CA TYR A 317 41.51 10.55 -0.67
C TYR A 317 42.62 9.49 -0.70
N ARG A 318 42.66 8.66 0.37
CA ARG A 318 43.53 7.47 0.44
C ARG A 318 43.09 6.44 -0.57
N THR A 319 44.08 5.77 -1.17
CA THR A 319 43.86 4.54 -1.92
C THR A 319 43.62 3.37 -0.97
N TYR A 320 43.17 2.23 -1.51
CA TYR A 320 43.05 0.99 -0.76
C TYR A 320 44.37 0.58 -0.07
N ASP A 321 45.48 0.62 -0.80
CA ASP A 321 46.80 0.23 -0.29
C ASP A 321 47.27 1.19 0.81
N GLU A 322 47.00 2.48 0.70
CA GLU A 322 47.29 3.47 1.75
C GLU A 322 46.49 3.20 3.03
N MET A 323 45.18 2.88 2.89
CA MET A 323 44.34 2.50 4.03
C MET A 323 44.92 1.28 4.77
N ILE A 324 45.32 0.24 4.02
CA ILE A 324 45.94 -0.98 4.58
C ILE A 324 47.28 -0.65 5.25
N ALA A 325 48.16 0.12 4.57
CA ALA A 325 49.48 0.49 5.10
C ALA A 325 49.38 1.32 6.41
N GLU A 326 48.35 2.14 6.54
CA GLU A 326 48.07 2.94 7.76
C GLU A 326 47.28 2.15 8.82
N GLY A 327 46.89 0.90 8.55
CA GLY A 327 46.09 0.06 9.47
C GLY A 327 44.68 0.54 9.67
N LEU A 328 44.13 1.29 8.71
CA LEU A 328 42.75 1.79 8.74
C LEU A 328 41.79 0.72 8.24
N PRO A 329 40.58 0.60 8.80
CA PRO A 329 39.54 -0.26 8.25
C PRO A 329 39.20 0.13 6.81
N THR A 330 38.83 -0.86 6.00
CA THR A 330 38.33 -0.62 4.64
C THR A 330 36.78 -0.67 4.56
N ARG A 331 36.12 -1.14 5.63
CA ARG A 331 34.67 -1.26 5.72
C ARG A 331 34.12 -0.31 6.78
N TYR A 332 33.03 0.39 6.42
CA TYR A 332 32.34 1.35 7.25
C TYR A 332 30.83 1.15 7.16
N ASP A 333 30.19 1.15 8.31
CA ASP A 333 28.76 0.99 8.43
C ASP A 333 28.06 2.35 8.30
N GLY A 334 26.81 2.29 7.82
CA GLY A 334 25.87 3.41 7.80
C GLY A 334 24.58 2.98 8.47
N ASP A 335 24.27 3.65 9.58
CA ASP A 335 23.10 3.39 10.37
C ASP A 335 22.15 4.58 10.27
N TRP A 336 20.86 4.30 10.10
CA TRP A 336 19.81 5.30 10.09
C TRP A 336 18.62 4.77 10.87
N ALA A 337 18.03 5.64 11.69
CA ALA A 337 16.79 5.36 12.41
C ALA A 337 15.89 6.59 12.44
N THR A 338 14.59 6.39 12.41
CA THR A 338 13.60 7.48 12.48
C THR A 338 13.69 8.27 13.76
N VAL A 339 13.98 7.62 14.88
CA VAL A 339 14.11 8.25 16.20
C VAL A 339 15.25 9.26 16.31
N ASP A 340 16.25 9.16 15.44
CA ASP A 340 17.40 10.08 15.40
C ASP A 340 17.13 11.32 14.54
N GLU A 341 16.13 11.27 13.68
CA GLU A 341 15.88 12.30 12.67
C GLU A 341 14.56 13.05 12.88
N TYR A 342 13.55 12.41 13.51
CA TYR A 342 12.19 12.93 13.62
C TYR A 342 11.67 12.94 15.05
N ASP A 343 11.50 14.10 15.62
CA ASP A 343 10.94 14.33 16.96
C ASP A 343 9.39 14.35 16.99
N TYR A 344 8.76 14.38 15.80
CA TYR A 344 7.30 14.43 15.63
C TYR A 344 6.68 13.08 15.26
N PHE A 345 7.44 12.00 15.37
CA PHE A 345 7.03 10.68 14.95
C PHE A 345 6.51 9.87 16.13
N TYR A 346 5.22 9.53 16.14
CA TYR A 346 4.58 8.77 17.20
C TYR A 346 3.37 7.98 16.69
N ASP A 347 3.08 6.87 17.36
CA ASP A 347 1.96 6.00 17.03
C ASP A 347 0.60 6.67 17.20
N LEU A 348 -0.42 6.05 16.60
CA LEU A 348 -1.78 6.50 16.78
C LEU A 348 -2.25 6.25 18.22
N ASP A 349 -2.84 7.25 18.83
CA ASP A 349 -3.55 7.09 20.11
C ASP A 349 -4.79 6.21 19.90
N PRO A 350 -4.89 5.05 20.55
CA PRO A 350 -6.00 4.14 20.37
C PRO A 350 -7.35 4.70 20.81
N ASN A 351 -7.36 5.77 21.60
CA ASN A 351 -8.57 6.37 22.13
C ASN A 351 -9.21 7.40 21.19
N ASN A 352 -8.44 8.04 20.34
CA ASN A 352 -8.92 9.12 19.48
C ASN A 352 -8.35 9.09 18.05
N GLY A 353 -7.46 8.15 17.74
CA GLY A 353 -6.85 7.99 16.43
C GLY A 353 -5.88 9.09 16.02
N SER A 354 -5.51 10.00 16.93
CA SER A 354 -4.51 11.03 16.62
C SER A 354 -3.10 10.44 16.57
N GLY A 355 -2.25 10.98 15.72
CA GLY A 355 -0.86 10.54 15.64
C GLY A 355 -0.21 10.75 14.29
N ASN A 356 1.08 10.47 14.21
CA ASN A 356 1.87 10.55 12.99
C ASN A 356 2.86 9.38 12.88
N PRO A 357 2.39 8.17 12.60
CA PRO A 357 3.25 6.98 12.55
C PRO A 357 3.86 6.77 11.15
N THR A 358 4.27 7.84 10.47
CA THR A 358 4.95 7.76 9.18
C THR A 358 5.87 8.95 8.96
N TYR A 359 6.97 8.72 8.29
CA TYR A 359 7.93 9.77 7.98
C TYR A 359 7.67 10.47 6.63
N THR A 360 6.90 9.85 5.73
CA THR A 360 6.40 10.51 4.52
C THR A 360 5.22 9.75 3.91
N TYR A 361 4.56 10.37 2.94
CA TYR A 361 3.44 9.80 2.20
C TYR A 361 3.73 9.79 0.70
N THR A 362 3.04 8.91 -0.01
CA THR A 362 2.92 8.90 -1.46
C THR A 362 1.47 9.09 -1.86
N TYR A 363 1.25 9.74 -2.99
CA TYR A 363 -0.08 10.10 -3.47
C TYR A 363 -0.30 9.54 -4.87
N ALA A 364 -1.51 9.05 -5.11
CA ALA A 364 -1.93 8.56 -6.41
C ALA A 364 -3.38 8.95 -6.68
N LEU A 365 -3.66 9.39 -7.89
CA LEU A 365 -4.99 9.72 -8.38
C LEU A 365 -5.25 8.90 -9.61
N TYR A 366 -6.36 8.15 -9.62
CA TYR A 366 -6.67 7.21 -10.68
C TYR A 366 -7.90 7.62 -11.46
N LEU A 367 -7.83 7.42 -12.75
CA LEU A 367 -8.93 7.49 -13.71
C LEU A 367 -9.06 6.13 -14.39
N ALA A 368 -10.26 5.59 -14.48
CA ALA A 368 -10.55 4.38 -15.25
C ALA A 368 -11.63 4.64 -16.32
N GLU A 369 -11.44 4.05 -17.48
CA GLU A 369 -12.42 3.97 -18.55
C GLU A 369 -12.92 2.52 -18.65
N VAL A 370 -14.23 2.32 -18.74
CA VAL A 370 -14.84 0.99 -18.86
C VAL A 370 -15.87 0.94 -19.97
N ASP A 371 -16.02 -0.24 -20.57
CA ASP A 371 -17.12 -0.61 -21.44
C ASP A 371 -17.98 -1.67 -20.72
N VAL A 372 -19.28 -1.42 -20.60
CA VAL A 372 -20.24 -2.33 -19.97
C VAL A 372 -21.23 -2.83 -21.00
N GLU A 373 -21.26 -4.12 -21.25
CA GLU A 373 -22.25 -4.76 -22.10
C GLU A 373 -23.57 -4.94 -21.34
N THR A 374 -24.60 -4.22 -21.74
CA THR A 374 -25.87 -4.14 -20.99
C THR A 374 -26.64 -5.46 -20.97
N ALA A 375 -26.49 -6.29 -22.01
CA ALA A 375 -27.15 -7.57 -22.13
C ALA A 375 -26.62 -8.63 -21.14
N THR A 376 -25.33 -8.59 -20.81
CA THR A 376 -24.66 -9.61 -19.99
C THR A 376 -24.11 -9.07 -18.67
N GLY A 377 -23.93 -7.76 -18.55
CA GLY A 377 -23.20 -7.13 -17.44
C GLY A 377 -21.69 -7.29 -17.53
N LYS A 378 -21.15 -7.86 -18.62
CA LYS A 378 -19.70 -7.97 -18.81
C LYS A 378 -19.10 -6.56 -18.83
N THR A 379 -18.11 -6.36 -18.01
CA THR A 379 -17.36 -5.10 -17.91
C THR A 379 -15.92 -5.33 -18.36
N GLU A 380 -15.44 -4.44 -19.20
CA GLU A 380 -14.05 -4.42 -19.68
C GLU A 380 -13.43 -3.07 -19.31
N CYS A 381 -12.28 -3.09 -18.65
CA CYS A 381 -11.49 -1.90 -18.44
C CYS A 381 -10.73 -1.58 -19.72
N THR A 382 -10.99 -0.43 -20.33
CA THR A 382 -10.43 -0.04 -21.63
C THR A 382 -9.28 0.95 -21.53
N GLY A 383 -9.01 1.48 -20.35
CA GLY A 383 -7.89 2.36 -20.08
C GLY A 383 -7.82 2.79 -18.62
N MET A 384 -6.60 3.06 -18.16
CA MET A 384 -6.38 3.66 -16.84
C MET A 384 -5.27 4.69 -16.89
N THR A 385 -5.46 5.78 -16.16
CA THR A 385 -4.45 6.83 -15.96
C THR A 385 -4.17 6.99 -14.47
N CYS A 386 -2.90 7.01 -14.11
CA CYS A 386 -2.44 7.32 -12.76
C CYS A 386 -1.62 8.62 -12.78
N VAL A 387 -2.05 9.64 -12.05
CA VAL A 387 -1.23 10.80 -11.70
C VAL A 387 -0.67 10.56 -10.31
N TYR A 388 0.64 10.72 -10.12
CA TYR A 388 1.29 10.36 -8.86
C TYR A 388 2.33 11.37 -8.40
N TRP A 389 2.57 11.38 -7.09
CA TRP A 389 3.66 12.09 -6.44
C TRP A 389 4.43 11.17 -5.48
N ILE A 390 5.73 11.06 -5.69
CA ILE A 390 6.66 10.25 -4.88
C ILE A 390 7.96 11.01 -4.57
N GLY A 391 7.94 12.33 -4.65
CA GLY A 391 9.17 13.11 -4.69
C GLY A 391 9.95 12.85 -5.97
N LYS A 392 11.28 12.87 -5.91
CA LYS A 392 12.14 12.60 -7.07
C LYS A 392 12.26 11.08 -7.31
N PRO A 393 11.81 10.55 -8.45
CA PRO A 393 11.97 9.13 -8.77
C PRO A 393 13.44 8.70 -8.84
N GLY A 394 13.80 7.60 -8.19
CA GLY A 394 15.13 7.00 -8.31
C GLY A 394 15.34 6.28 -9.65
N ASN A 395 14.28 5.63 -10.15
CA ASN A 395 14.26 4.96 -11.46
C ASN A 395 12.84 5.03 -12.03
N ILE A 396 12.65 5.83 -13.07
CA ILE A 396 11.33 6.06 -13.70
C ILE A 396 10.74 4.78 -14.27
N GLN A 397 11.53 3.95 -14.94
CA GLN A 397 11.03 2.69 -15.53
C GLN A 397 10.55 1.71 -14.47
N ALA A 398 11.27 1.62 -13.33
CA ALA A 398 10.83 0.79 -12.22
C ALA A 398 9.53 1.32 -11.58
N VAL A 399 9.39 2.64 -11.47
CA VAL A 399 8.16 3.28 -10.95
C VAL A 399 6.98 3.02 -11.88
N GLU A 400 7.13 3.21 -13.19
CA GLU A 400 6.09 2.90 -14.19
C GLU A 400 5.70 1.43 -14.15
N GLY A 401 6.68 0.51 -14.04
CA GLY A 401 6.43 -0.91 -13.86
C GLY A 401 5.61 -1.21 -12.60
N GLN A 402 5.85 -0.49 -11.49
CA GLN A 402 5.06 -0.62 -10.28
C GLN A 402 3.64 -0.07 -10.45
N ILE A 403 3.44 1.03 -11.18
CA ILE A 403 2.12 1.61 -11.47
C ILE A 403 1.31 0.65 -12.34
N PHE A 404 1.86 0.20 -13.45
CA PHE A 404 1.16 -0.69 -14.39
C PHE A 404 0.84 -2.04 -13.75
N GLY A 405 1.77 -2.59 -12.96
CA GLY A 405 1.54 -3.81 -12.20
C GLY A 405 0.45 -3.63 -11.13
N GLY A 406 0.36 -2.47 -10.47
CA GLY A 406 -0.70 -2.15 -9.51
C GLY A 406 -2.07 -2.06 -10.18
N MET A 407 -2.18 -1.28 -11.26
CA MET A 407 -3.42 -1.16 -12.04
C MET A 407 -3.90 -2.52 -12.59
N SER A 408 -2.97 -3.37 -13.05
CA SER A 408 -3.31 -4.72 -13.51
C SER A 408 -3.90 -5.60 -12.38
N HIS A 409 -3.31 -5.58 -11.19
CA HIS A 409 -3.88 -6.26 -10.01
C HIS A 409 -5.26 -5.73 -9.67
N SER A 410 -5.44 -4.43 -9.74
CA SER A 410 -6.70 -3.79 -9.35
C SER A 410 -7.83 -4.03 -10.33
N ILE A 411 -7.56 -4.26 -11.61
CA ILE A 411 -8.56 -4.74 -12.58
C ILE A 411 -9.08 -6.11 -12.15
N GLY A 412 -8.20 -7.05 -11.80
CA GLY A 412 -8.59 -8.35 -11.27
C GLY A 412 -9.39 -8.23 -9.98
N PHE A 413 -8.92 -7.43 -9.05
CA PHE A 413 -9.58 -7.18 -7.77
C PHE A 413 -10.96 -6.54 -7.94
N ALA A 414 -11.12 -5.62 -8.89
CA ALA A 414 -12.41 -4.98 -9.19
C ALA A 414 -13.41 -5.91 -9.88
N LEU A 415 -12.96 -6.76 -10.82
CA LEU A 415 -13.85 -7.37 -11.80
C LEU A 415 -13.98 -8.90 -11.69
N SER A 416 -12.95 -9.62 -11.20
CA SER A 416 -12.90 -11.07 -11.42
C SER A 416 -12.30 -11.92 -10.30
N GLU A 417 -11.35 -11.41 -9.51
CA GLU A 417 -10.64 -12.25 -8.54
C GLU A 417 -11.50 -12.64 -7.35
N ASN A 418 -11.53 -13.94 -7.03
CA ASN A 418 -12.23 -14.50 -5.88
C ASN A 418 -11.51 -15.74 -5.34
N TYR A 419 -11.66 -16.01 -4.03
CA TYR A 419 -11.13 -17.20 -3.36
C TYR A 419 -12.04 -17.78 -2.27
N GLU A 420 -13.30 -17.39 -2.23
CA GLU A 420 -14.28 -17.89 -1.23
C GLU A 420 -14.48 -19.39 -1.24
N ASP A 421 -14.35 -20.03 -2.40
CA ASP A 421 -14.49 -21.48 -2.58
C ASP A 421 -13.17 -22.07 -3.05
N LEU A 422 -12.39 -22.66 -2.12
CA LEU A 422 -11.09 -23.24 -2.42
C LEU A 422 -11.13 -24.42 -3.41
N LYS A 423 -12.28 -25.01 -3.68
CA LYS A 423 -12.42 -26.06 -4.72
C LYS A 423 -12.55 -25.44 -6.11
N LYS A 424 -13.20 -24.30 -6.21
CA LYS A 424 -13.37 -23.58 -7.49
C LYS A 424 -12.18 -22.69 -7.79
N HIS A 425 -11.65 -22.00 -6.75
CA HIS A 425 -10.62 -20.98 -6.87
C HIS A 425 -9.21 -21.52 -6.60
N ASN A 426 -8.95 -22.78 -6.91
CA ASN A 426 -7.69 -23.47 -6.65
C ASN A 426 -6.67 -23.41 -7.80
N ASN A 427 -6.94 -22.60 -8.81
CA ASN A 427 -6.03 -22.34 -9.93
C ASN A 427 -6.24 -20.92 -10.45
N MET A 428 -5.30 -20.40 -11.25
CA MET A 428 -5.33 -19.00 -11.70
C MET A 428 -6.61 -18.67 -12.48
N PHE A 429 -7.06 -19.56 -13.34
CA PHE A 429 -8.30 -19.37 -14.11
C PHE A 429 -9.52 -19.36 -13.18
N GLY A 430 -9.65 -20.36 -12.32
CA GLY A 430 -10.75 -20.46 -11.35
C GLY A 430 -10.78 -19.29 -10.37
N ALA A 431 -9.62 -18.81 -9.93
CA ALA A 431 -9.49 -17.63 -9.06
C ALA A 431 -9.77 -16.30 -9.78
N GLY A 432 -9.95 -16.29 -11.09
CA GLY A 432 -10.28 -15.09 -11.85
C GLY A 432 -9.10 -14.12 -12.04
N VAL A 433 -7.87 -14.63 -11.97
CA VAL A 433 -6.67 -13.79 -12.20
C VAL A 433 -6.68 -13.30 -13.65
N PRO A 434 -6.52 -11.98 -13.89
CA PRO A 434 -6.54 -11.43 -15.25
C PRO A 434 -5.43 -11.99 -16.13
N TYR A 435 -5.74 -12.24 -17.38
CA TYR A 435 -4.76 -12.54 -18.43
C TYR A 435 -4.35 -11.26 -19.13
N ILE A 436 -3.25 -11.30 -19.89
CA ILE A 436 -2.76 -10.14 -20.64
C ILE A 436 -3.83 -9.51 -21.56
N LYS A 437 -4.75 -10.29 -22.10
CA LYS A 437 -5.86 -9.81 -22.92
C LYS A 437 -6.94 -9.04 -22.15
N ASP A 438 -6.98 -9.20 -20.83
CA ASP A 438 -7.94 -8.53 -19.95
C ASP A 438 -7.36 -7.19 -19.43
N ILE A 439 -6.09 -6.91 -19.75
CA ILE A 439 -5.39 -5.68 -19.39
C ILE A 439 -5.40 -4.74 -20.61
N PRO A 440 -5.85 -3.49 -20.44
CA PRO A 440 -5.88 -2.55 -21.56
C PRO A 440 -4.48 -2.12 -21.98
N ASP A 441 -4.29 -1.86 -23.27
CA ASP A 441 -3.07 -1.28 -23.82
C ASP A 441 -2.87 0.19 -23.41
N ASN A 442 -3.94 0.86 -22.96
CA ASN A 442 -3.95 2.28 -22.61
C ASN A 442 -3.74 2.50 -21.11
N PHE A 443 -2.54 2.21 -20.64
CA PHE A 443 -2.07 2.62 -19.32
C PHE A 443 -1.20 3.88 -19.42
N VAL A 444 -1.51 4.89 -18.60
CA VAL A 444 -0.80 6.17 -18.55
C VAL A 444 -0.34 6.45 -17.12
N ALA A 445 0.94 6.75 -16.96
CA ALA A 445 1.52 7.20 -15.69
C ALA A 445 2.04 8.63 -15.85
N ILE A 446 1.66 9.52 -14.94
CA ILE A 446 2.00 10.95 -15.00
C ILE A 446 2.64 11.35 -13.69
N ASP A 447 3.92 11.65 -13.73
CA ASP A 447 4.65 12.21 -12.60
C ASP A 447 4.30 13.70 -12.44
N VAL A 448 3.90 14.07 -11.25
CA VAL A 448 3.73 15.49 -10.90
C VAL A 448 5.11 16.15 -10.76
N GLY A 449 6.12 15.35 -10.46
CA GLY A 449 7.43 15.84 -10.09
C GLY A 449 7.45 16.27 -8.62
N GLY A 450 8.56 16.79 -8.20
CA GLY A 450 8.71 17.30 -6.84
C GLY A 450 9.96 16.78 -6.16
N HIS A 451 10.08 17.15 -4.89
CA HIS A 451 11.22 16.81 -4.05
C HIS A 451 10.72 16.62 -2.63
N ASP A 452 10.98 15.45 -2.05
CA ASP A 452 10.79 15.25 -0.62
C ASP A 452 12.06 15.74 0.10
N PRO A 453 12.02 16.87 0.82
CA PRO A 453 13.22 17.46 1.43
C PRO A 453 13.80 16.57 2.54
N ARG A 454 13.02 15.60 3.04
CA ARG A 454 13.44 14.66 4.06
C ARG A 454 13.87 13.31 3.47
N GLY A 455 13.44 13.03 2.24
CA GLY A 455 13.78 11.79 1.56
C GLY A 455 15.22 11.75 1.05
N PRO A 456 15.82 10.57 0.94
CA PRO A 456 17.15 10.43 0.35
C PRO A 456 17.10 10.89 -1.11
N PHE A 457 18.00 11.79 -1.48
CA PHE A 457 18.09 12.35 -2.84
C PHE A 457 16.81 13.06 -3.34
N GLY A 458 15.89 13.39 -2.43
CA GLY A 458 14.59 13.98 -2.74
C GLY A 458 13.48 12.98 -3.04
N SER A 459 13.72 11.69 -2.82
CA SER A 459 12.76 10.62 -3.07
C SER A 459 11.90 10.34 -1.83
N SER A 460 10.64 9.94 -2.07
CA SER A 460 9.80 9.26 -1.09
C SER A 460 9.81 7.74 -1.36
N GLY A 461 8.81 7.00 -0.91
CA GLY A 461 8.61 5.61 -1.29
C GLY A 461 7.67 5.48 -2.49
N ALA A 462 7.49 4.26 -2.96
CA ALA A 462 6.55 3.95 -4.04
C ALA A 462 6.00 2.54 -3.84
N SER A 463 5.31 1.99 -4.84
CA SER A 463 4.83 0.61 -4.91
C SER A 463 3.46 0.36 -4.29
N GLU A 464 3.25 0.49 -2.99
CA GLU A 464 1.96 0.16 -2.35
C GLU A 464 0.88 1.20 -2.66
N ALA A 465 1.25 2.47 -2.82
CA ALA A 465 0.33 3.51 -3.28
C ALA A 465 -0.30 3.16 -4.65
N PHE A 466 0.41 2.37 -5.47
CA PHE A 466 -0.02 2.01 -6.81
C PHE A 466 -0.93 0.76 -6.87
N GLN A 467 -1.40 0.30 -5.73
CA GLN A 467 -2.53 -0.61 -5.60
C GLN A 467 -3.35 -0.22 -4.36
N SER A 468 -3.80 1.01 -4.32
CA SER A 468 -4.55 1.54 -3.17
C SER A 468 -6.03 1.77 -3.46
N SER A 469 -6.38 2.47 -4.53
CA SER A 469 -7.76 2.81 -4.86
C SER A 469 -8.12 2.69 -6.35
N ASP A 470 -7.21 2.26 -7.18
CA ASP A 470 -7.37 2.09 -8.61
C ASP A 470 -8.53 1.14 -8.97
N HIS A 471 -8.77 0.11 -8.17
CA HIS A 471 -9.98 -0.72 -8.27
C HIS A 471 -11.27 0.10 -8.09
N MET A 472 -11.26 1.13 -7.24
CA MET A 472 -12.43 1.99 -7.04
C MET A 472 -12.68 2.94 -8.21
N ALA A 473 -11.66 3.35 -8.93
CA ALA A 473 -11.84 4.06 -10.20
C ALA A 473 -12.63 3.18 -11.19
N VAL A 474 -12.32 1.88 -11.29
CA VAL A 474 -13.06 0.93 -12.12
C VAL A 474 -14.51 0.75 -11.63
N ILE A 475 -14.71 0.58 -10.34
CA ILE A 475 -16.06 0.42 -9.74
C ILE A 475 -16.92 1.67 -9.94
N ASN A 476 -16.37 2.86 -9.74
CA ASN A 476 -17.07 4.13 -9.96
C ASN A 476 -17.38 4.33 -11.45
N ALA A 477 -16.51 3.87 -12.36
CA ALA A 477 -16.76 3.90 -13.80
C ALA A 477 -17.96 3.02 -14.19
N ILE A 478 -18.16 1.85 -13.56
CA ILE A 478 -19.35 1.00 -13.79
C ILE A 478 -20.62 1.77 -13.41
N ASN A 479 -20.65 2.40 -12.23
CA ASN A 479 -21.79 3.21 -11.83
C ASN A 479 -22.06 4.36 -12.82
N ASN A 480 -21.02 5.04 -13.26
CA ASN A 480 -21.13 6.11 -14.25
C ASN A 480 -21.68 5.60 -15.61
N ALA A 481 -21.30 4.39 -16.02
CA ALA A 481 -21.77 3.79 -17.29
C ALA A 481 -23.24 3.40 -17.25
N VAL A 482 -23.70 2.72 -16.21
CA VAL A 482 -24.99 2.02 -16.18
C VAL A 482 -25.89 2.36 -14.98
N GLY A 483 -25.47 3.27 -14.10
CA GLY A 483 -26.24 3.66 -12.91
C GLY A 483 -26.34 2.57 -11.84
N VAL A 484 -25.46 1.58 -11.86
CA VAL A 484 -25.47 0.44 -10.94
C VAL A 484 -24.33 0.56 -9.95
N ARG A 485 -24.67 0.81 -8.70
CA ARG A 485 -23.71 0.83 -7.61
C ARG A 485 -23.30 -0.60 -7.21
N ILE A 486 -22.01 -0.86 -7.18
CA ILE A 486 -21.44 -2.13 -6.71
C ILE A 486 -21.08 -1.97 -5.22
N TYR A 487 -21.66 -2.80 -4.38
CA TYR A 487 -21.45 -2.81 -2.93
C TYR A 487 -20.50 -3.90 -2.46
N GLU A 488 -20.19 -4.86 -3.32
CA GLU A 488 -19.31 -5.98 -3.02
C GLU A 488 -18.48 -6.35 -4.24
N ILE A 489 -17.17 -6.21 -4.13
CA ILE A 489 -16.21 -6.60 -5.17
C ILE A 489 -15.86 -8.10 -5.05
N PRO A 490 -15.57 -8.77 -6.17
CA PRO A 490 -15.51 -8.24 -7.53
C PRO A 490 -16.89 -7.94 -8.13
N ALA A 491 -16.93 -6.96 -9.05
CA ALA A 491 -18.09 -6.61 -9.86
C ALA A 491 -18.30 -7.62 -11.00
N THR A 492 -18.68 -8.83 -10.63
CA THR A 492 -18.89 -9.89 -11.64
C THR A 492 -20.00 -9.52 -12.63
N PRO A 493 -19.98 -10.06 -13.86
CA PRO A 493 -21.04 -9.82 -14.84
C PRO A 493 -22.45 -10.08 -14.29
N ALA A 494 -22.61 -11.11 -13.44
CA ALA A 494 -23.89 -11.42 -12.81
C ALA A 494 -24.36 -10.30 -11.87
N LYS A 495 -23.46 -9.73 -11.04
CA LYS A 495 -23.81 -8.61 -10.13
C LYS A 495 -24.20 -7.36 -10.94
N VAL A 496 -23.41 -7.01 -11.95
CA VAL A 496 -23.68 -5.84 -12.82
C VAL A 496 -25.01 -6.02 -13.55
N LYS A 497 -25.23 -7.18 -14.17
CA LYS A 497 -26.50 -7.49 -14.87
C LYS A 497 -27.72 -7.45 -13.95
N ALA A 498 -27.62 -8.04 -12.78
CA ALA A 498 -28.71 -8.02 -11.80
C ALA A 498 -29.08 -6.57 -11.38
N GLY A 499 -28.08 -5.70 -11.23
CA GLY A 499 -28.30 -4.28 -10.95
C GLY A 499 -28.95 -3.55 -12.12
N ILE A 500 -28.53 -3.79 -13.37
CA ILE A 500 -29.13 -3.21 -14.59
C ILE A 500 -30.61 -3.63 -14.69
N ASP A 501 -30.90 -4.92 -14.48
CA ASP A 501 -32.28 -5.43 -14.57
C ASP A 501 -33.19 -4.87 -13.48
N ALA A 502 -32.69 -4.73 -12.27
CA ALA A 502 -33.44 -4.11 -11.17
C ALA A 502 -33.72 -2.62 -11.45
N LEU A 503 -32.72 -1.88 -11.91
CA LEU A 503 -32.87 -0.47 -12.26
C LEU A 503 -33.92 -0.27 -13.36
N ALA A 504 -33.90 -1.11 -14.40
CA ALA A 504 -34.87 -1.07 -15.50
C ALA A 504 -36.32 -1.32 -15.03
N LYS A 505 -36.50 -2.04 -13.94
CA LYS A 505 -37.82 -2.32 -13.32
C LYS A 505 -38.19 -1.33 -12.22
N GLY A 506 -37.29 -0.41 -11.84
CA GLY A 506 -37.50 0.47 -10.70
C GLY A 506 -37.42 -0.26 -9.35
N GLU A 507 -36.75 -1.41 -9.32
CA GLU A 507 -36.53 -2.22 -8.13
C GLU A 507 -35.24 -1.82 -7.40
N PRO A 508 -35.13 -2.07 -6.08
CA PRO A 508 -33.88 -1.88 -5.35
C PRO A 508 -32.74 -2.71 -5.93
N ASN A 509 -31.52 -2.19 -5.83
CA ASN A 509 -30.32 -2.92 -6.27
C ASN A 509 -30.13 -4.20 -5.42
N PRO A 510 -30.19 -5.40 -6.02
CA PRO A 510 -30.13 -6.67 -5.29
C PRO A 510 -28.74 -6.97 -4.71
N ASN A 511 -27.72 -6.21 -5.14
CA ASN A 511 -26.35 -6.38 -4.63
C ASN A 511 -26.10 -5.55 -3.35
N LYS A 512 -27.06 -4.74 -2.91
CA LYS A 512 -26.93 -3.97 -1.67
C LYS A 512 -27.04 -4.94 -0.49
N PRO A 513 -25.98 -5.14 0.30
CA PRO A 513 -26.05 -6.04 1.45
C PRO A 513 -26.93 -5.45 2.56
N GLU A 514 -27.45 -6.32 3.41
CA GLU A 514 -27.96 -5.89 4.70
C GLU A 514 -26.80 -5.32 5.55
N PRO A 515 -27.08 -4.34 6.42
CA PRO A 515 -26.04 -3.77 7.28
C PRO A 515 -25.38 -4.85 8.16
N TYR A 516 -24.09 -5.01 8.03
CA TYR A 516 -23.31 -5.98 8.82
C TYR A 516 -22.98 -5.44 10.19
N PHE A 517 -22.59 -4.19 10.21
CA PHE A 517 -22.20 -3.52 11.43
C PHE A 517 -23.29 -2.62 11.85
N LEU A 518 -23.48 -2.62 13.09
CA LEU A 518 -24.53 -1.94 13.77
C LEU A 518 -24.09 -0.49 13.97
N GLY A 519 -24.53 0.39 13.09
CA GLY A 519 -24.26 1.82 13.23
C GLY A 519 -24.68 2.39 14.59
N SER A 520 -25.66 1.77 15.26
CA SER A 520 -26.04 2.08 16.65
C SER A 520 -24.93 1.79 17.65
N ASP A 521 -24.16 0.71 17.44
CA ASP A 521 -23.14 0.28 18.38
C ASP A 521 -21.83 1.09 18.23
N LEU A 522 -21.66 1.81 17.11
CA LEU A 522 -20.51 2.68 16.91
C LEU A 522 -20.44 3.75 18.00
N HIS A 523 -21.54 4.46 18.24
CA HIS A 523 -21.56 5.53 19.23
C HIS A 523 -21.44 4.99 20.65
N ASP A 524 -22.08 3.87 20.96
CA ASP A 524 -21.96 3.21 22.26
C ASP A 524 -20.50 2.74 22.51
N ALA A 525 -19.84 2.17 21.50
CA ALA A 525 -18.45 1.77 21.59
C ALA A 525 -17.49 2.97 21.73
N LEU A 526 -17.74 4.06 21.01
CA LEU A 526 -16.95 5.29 21.14
C LEU A 526 -17.15 5.96 22.50
N ASP A 527 -18.35 5.91 23.06
CA ASP A 527 -18.65 6.42 24.39
C ASP A 527 -18.01 5.56 25.47
N ASP A 528 -17.96 4.25 25.29
CA ASP A 528 -17.23 3.36 26.19
C ASP A 528 -15.72 3.69 26.20
N ILE A 529 -15.07 3.85 25.05
CA ILE A 529 -13.68 4.27 24.94
C ILE A 529 -13.45 5.64 25.60
N ARG A 530 -14.36 6.60 25.43
CA ARG A 530 -14.25 7.92 26.08
C ARG A 530 -14.37 7.84 27.60
N ASN A 531 -15.22 6.96 28.10
CA ASN A 531 -15.46 6.79 29.53
C ASN A 531 -14.38 5.90 30.19
N ASN A 532 -13.82 4.95 29.44
CA ASN A 532 -12.83 3.99 29.85
C ASN A 532 -11.63 4.03 28.90
N PRO A 533 -10.84 5.12 28.87
CA PRO A 533 -9.76 5.27 27.91
C PRO A 533 -8.69 4.19 28.11
N LEU A 534 -8.21 3.65 27.00
CA LEU A 534 -7.09 2.72 26.98
C LEU A 534 -5.82 3.44 27.46
N ASP A 535 -5.02 2.79 28.28
CA ASP A 535 -3.72 3.30 28.72
C ASP A 535 -2.66 2.94 27.67
N PRO A 536 -2.16 3.89 26.86
CA PRO A 536 -1.20 3.62 25.81
C PRO A 536 0.17 3.15 26.32
N SER A 537 0.45 3.29 27.61
CA SER A 537 1.69 2.78 28.23
C SER A 537 1.61 1.31 28.61
N LYS A 538 0.41 0.75 28.66
CA LYS A 538 0.22 -0.68 28.83
C LYS A 538 0.11 -1.29 27.43
N PRO A 539 0.87 -2.39 27.16
CA PRO A 539 0.50 -3.18 26.01
C PRO A 539 -1.01 -3.38 26.14
N ALA A 540 -1.77 -3.08 25.08
CA ALA A 540 -3.17 -3.46 25.04
C ALA A 540 -3.14 -4.93 25.49
N GLU A 541 -3.58 -5.20 26.72
CA GLU A 541 -4.03 -6.53 27.01
C GLU A 541 -5.03 -6.70 25.90
N LEU A 542 -4.62 -7.46 24.88
CA LEU A 542 -5.52 -7.89 23.86
C LEU A 542 -6.66 -8.47 24.68
N GLU A 543 -7.66 -7.63 24.93
CA GLU A 543 -8.86 -8.14 25.47
C GLU A 543 -9.41 -9.01 24.37
N PHE A 544 -8.94 -10.26 24.34
CA PHE A 544 -9.69 -11.36 23.76
C PHE A 544 -11.09 -11.43 24.38
N ASN A 545 -11.42 -10.47 25.17
CA ASN A 545 -12.67 -10.22 25.86
C ASN A 545 -13.79 -9.76 24.93
N SER A 546 -13.51 -9.23 23.75
CA SER A 546 -14.55 -9.00 22.76
C SER A 546 -15.06 -10.31 22.14
N LEU A 547 -14.29 -11.41 22.28
CA LEU A 547 -14.74 -12.77 21.95
C LEU A 547 -15.28 -13.52 23.17
N GLY A 548 -15.42 -12.82 24.30
CA GLY A 548 -15.86 -13.38 25.56
C GLY A 548 -14.77 -14.21 26.26
N ALA A 549 -14.74 -14.13 27.55
CA ALA A 549 -13.93 -14.99 28.42
C ALA A 549 -14.07 -16.50 28.11
N GLU A 550 -15.10 -16.88 27.40
CA GLU A 550 -15.36 -18.24 26.90
C GLU A 550 -14.31 -18.71 25.87
N GLY A 551 -13.80 -17.85 25.00
CA GLY A 551 -12.75 -18.19 24.05
C GLY A 551 -11.40 -18.48 24.74
N ILE A 552 -11.10 -17.75 25.81
CA ILE A 552 -9.90 -17.99 26.63
C ILE A 552 -10.07 -19.25 27.49
N LYS A 553 -11.25 -19.46 28.07
CA LYS A 553 -11.58 -20.71 28.79
C LYS A 553 -11.51 -21.93 27.89
N TRP A 554 -12.00 -21.82 26.66
CA TRP A 554 -11.93 -22.90 25.68
C TRP A 554 -10.47 -23.26 25.38
N LYS A 555 -9.60 -22.30 25.21
CA LYS A 555 -8.17 -22.50 24.97
C LYS A 555 -7.50 -23.17 26.18
N ASP A 556 -7.80 -22.72 27.39
CA ASP A 556 -7.25 -23.29 28.60
C ASP A 556 -7.74 -24.70 28.91
N GLU A 557 -8.96 -25.03 28.55
CA GLU A 557 -9.55 -26.36 28.75
C GLU A 557 -9.11 -27.37 27.68
N HIS A 558 -8.80 -26.95 26.48
CA HIS A 558 -8.47 -27.85 25.36
C HIS A 558 -6.96 -28.01 25.11
N PHE A 559 -6.11 -27.15 25.69
CA PHE A 559 -4.65 -27.20 25.55
C PHE A 559 -3.91 -27.45 26.88
N LYS A 560 -4.62 -27.81 27.93
CA LYS A 560 -4.07 -28.43 29.13
C LYS A 560 -4.11 -29.96 28.97
#